data_48510379ff40216d887ba3ba65830081
#
_entry.id   48510379ff40216d887ba3ba65830081
#
_cell.length_a   1.000
_cell.length_b   1.000
_cell.length_c   1.000
_cell.angle_alpha   90.00
_cell.angle_beta   90.00
_cell.angle_gamma   90.00
#
_symmetry.space_group_name_H-M   'P 1'
#
loop_
_entity.id
_entity.type
_entity.pdbx_description
1 polymer ?
#
loop_
_entity_poly.entity_id
_entity_poly.type
_entity_poly.pdbx_seq_one_letter_code
_entity_poly.pdbx_strand_id
1 'polypeptide(L)'
;MIGSTNFTTDGLIFAVDALDKNSYPGSGTNWQSLVNTNHTSSMSNVNFTSAGKLTSFDFTGTNPSRCEWNNLGSTLQAQSTGTFSLWFQYDSASGNRYFLTMGQKSSAWNSNKYHLSLMADGDWFWGSYGAASRENTNVGTVLSTGTIYNICGNSDGKLYLNGNLDYTAGDAFWFNNAQTIDHVHIGQLYNSGTLYSSQLFDGDLYSFCIWDRVLTAQEIKQNFEAQRTRFGV
;
A
#
# COMPACT_ATOMS: atom_id res chain seq x y z
N MET A 1 -9.82 14.16 -0.10
CA MET A 1 -10.00 13.58 -1.44
C MET A 1 -8.74 13.83 -2.25
N ILE A 2 -8.31 12.84 -2.99
CA ILE A 2 -7.29 12.99 -4.02
C ILE A 2 -7.81 14.06 -4.98
N GLY A 3 -7.02 15.13 -5.23
CA GLY A 3 -7.48 16.28 -6.03
C GLY A 3 -8.03 17.46 -5.24
N SER A 4 -7.93 17.48 -3.90
CA SER A 4 -8.08 18.73 -3.15
C SER A 4 -6.98 19.72 -3.56
N THR A 5 -7.26 21.03 -3.45
CA THR A 5 -6.31 22.09 -3.84
C THR A 5 -4.94 22.01 -3.14
N ASN A 6 -4.86 21.28 -2.04
CA ASN A 6 -3.65 21.12 -1.23
C ASN A 6 -3.04 19.71 -1.34
N PHE A 7 -3.53 18.83 -2.24
CA PHE A 7 -2.96 17.52 -2.45
C PHE A 7 -1.92 17.56 -3.57
N THR A 8 -0.73 17.03 -3.32
CA THR A 8 0.37 17.00 -4.28
C THR A 8 0.07 16.03 -5.43
N THR A 9 -0.12 16.57 -6.64
CA THR A 9 -0.38 15.77 -7.85
C THR A 9 0.83 15.68 -8.79
N ASP A 10 1.83 16.53 -8.61
CA ASP A 10 3.07 16.48 -9.38
C ASP A 10 3.81 15.16 -9.13
N GLY A 11 4.10 14.42 -10.20
CA GLY A 11 4.69 13.08 -10.14
C GLY A 11 3.73 11.97 -9.73
N LEU A 12 2.43 12.22 -9.55
CA LEU A 12 1.44 11.20 -9.21
C LEU A 12 1.19 10.29 -10.42
N ILE A 13 1.53 8.99 -10.30
CA ILE A 13 1.41 8.00 -11.40
C ILE A 13 0.30 6.98 -11.15
N PHE A 14 -0.12 6.82 -9.91
CA PHE A 14 -1.19 5.92 -9.53
C PHE A 14 -1.96 6.47 -8.33
N ALA A 15 -3.29 6.38 -8.38
CA ALA A 15 -4.14 6.80 -7.27
C ALA A 15 -5.48 6.10 -7.32
N VAL A 16 -5.89 5.46 -6.22
CA VAL A 16 -7.21 4.88 -6.02
C VAL A 16 -7.81 5.40 -4.71
N ASP A 17 -9.11 5.63 -4.72
CA ASP A 17 -9.87 6.06 -3.54
C ASP A 17 -11.24 5.38 -3.53
N ALA A 18 -11.55 4.62 -2.48
CA ALA A 18 -12.81 3.88 -2.36
C ALA A 18 -14.05 4.79 -2.35
N LEU A 19 -13.90 6.05 -1.90
CA LEU A 19 -14.97 7.04 -1.89
C LEU A 19 -15.25 7.66 -3.27
N ASP A 20 -14.24 7.70 -4.15
CA ASP A 20 -14.38 8.36 -5.46
C ASP A 20 -15.04 7.41 -6.48
N LYS A 21 -16.22 7.80 -6.99
CA LYS A 21 -16.98 6.99 -7.95
C LYS A 21 -16.28 6.82 -9.31
N ASN A 22 -15.32 7.69 -9.66
CA ASN A 22 -14.49 7.50 -10.84
C ASN A 22 -13.40 6.44 -10.60
N SER A 23 -13.02 6.20 -9.35
CA SER A 23 -12.12 5.12 -8.96
C SER A 23 -12.91 3.81 -8.75
N TYR A 24 -14.04 3.87 -8.04
CA TYR A 24 -14.92 2.72 -7.85
C TYR A 24 -16.40 3.11 -7.90
N PRO A 25 -17.17 2.56 -8.85
CA PRO A 25 -18.58 2.97 -9.06
C PRO A 25 -19.56 2.48 -7.97
N GLY A 26 -19.10 1.66 -7.02
CA GLY A 26 -19.90 1.11 -5.93
C GLY A 26 -20.31 -0.35 -6.14
N SER A 27 -19.88 -0.97 -7.25
CA SER A 27 -20.13 -2.40 -7.52
C SER A 27 -19.10 -2.96 -8.50
N GLY A 28 -18.92 -4.29 -8.51
CA GLY A 28 -17.95 -4.98 -9.35
C GLY A 28 -16.66 -5.29 -8.61
N THR A 29 -15.66 -5.77 -9.35
CA THR A 29 -14.36 -6.19 -8.81
C THR A 29 -13.20 -5.33 -9.25
N ASN A 30 -13.46 -4.25 -10.00
CA ASN A 30 -12.44 -3.39 -10.58
C ASN A 30 -12.34 -2.08 -9.80
N TRP A 31 -11.21 -1.87 -9.14
CA TRP A 31 -10.84 -0.60 -8.54
C TRP A 31 -9.83 0.10 -9.44
N GLN A 32 -10.25 1.17 -10.08
CA GLN A 32 -9.54 1.83 -11.17
C GLN A 32 -8.74 3.03 -10.67
N SER A 33 -7.54 3.21 -11.22
CA SER A 33 -6.73 4.39 -10.94
C SER A 33 -7.37 5.66 -11.52
N LEU A 34 -7.36 6.74 -10.74
CA LEU A 34 -7.80 8.09 -11.12
C LEU A 34 -6.80 8.80 -12.05
N VAL A 35 -5.56 8.30 -12.15
CA VAL A 35 -4.49 8.90 -12.98
C VAL A 35 -4.40 8.19 -14.33
N ASN A 36 -4.33 6.87 -14.32
CA ASN A 36 -4.26 6.05 -15.52
C ASN A 36 -5.30 4.94 -15.44
N THR A 37 -6.36 5.07 -16.21
CA THR A 37 -7.51 4.16 -16.19
C THR A 37 -7.19 2.74 -16.67
N ASN A 38 -6.01 2.50 -17.28
CA ASN A 38 -5.55 1.16 -17.61
C ASN A 38 -5.08 0.38 -16.37
N HIS A 39 -4.80 1.07 -15.25
CA HIS A 39 -4.48 0.42 -13.98
C HIS A 39 -5.76 0.11 -13.22
N THR A 40 -6.33 -1.05 -13.50
CA THR A 40 -7.51 -1.59 -12.83
C THR A 40 -7.12 -2.80 -12.00
N SER A 41 -7.79 -2.95 -10.85
CA SER A 41 -7.60 -4.13 -10.01
C SER A 41 -8.51 -5.28 -10.40
N SER A 42 -8.17 -6.46 -9.90
CA SER A 42 -9.14 -7.52 -9.60
C SER A 42 -9.17 -7.77 -8.09
N MET A 43 -10.36 -7.90 -7.54
CA MET A 43 -10.57 -8.13 -6.10
C MET A 43 -11.09 -9.52 -5.85
N SER A 44 -10.61 -10.17 -4.80
CA SER A 44 -11.06 -11.48 -4.35
C SER A 44 -11.34 -11.44 -2.86
N ASN A 45 -12.60 -11.74 -2.48
CA ASN A 45 -13.06 -11.78 -1.09
C ASN A 45 -12.72 -10.49 -0.31
N VAL A 46 -13.01 -9.37 -0.93
CA VAL A 46 -12.89 -8.02 -0.38
C VAL A 46 -14.26 -7.38 -0.44
N ASN A 47 -14.78 -6.90 0.66
CA ASN A 47 -16.11 -6.30 0.76
C ASN A 47 -16.01 -4.79 0.55
N PHE A 48 -16.96 -4.21 -0.19
CA PHE A 48 -17.09 -2.77 -0.29
C PHE A 48 -18.04 -2.26 0.80
N THR A 49 -17.54 -1.36 1.65
CA THR A 49 -18.31 -0.75 2.73
C THR A 49 -18.55 0.72 2.42
N SER A 50 -19.83 1.07 2.16
CA SER A 50 -20.22 2.46 1.93
C SER A 50 -20.66 3.09 3.25
N ALA A 51 -19.74 3.83 3.88
CA ALA A 51 -19.93 4.47 5.18
C ALA A 51 -19.70 5.99 5.12
N GLY A 52 -20.24 6.66 4.10
CA GLY A 52 -20.04 8.09 3.89
C GLY A 52 -18.58 8.42 3.66
N LYS A 53 -17.99 9.29 4.48
CA LYS A 53 -16.58 9.68 4.36
C LYS A 53 -15.61 8.51 4.59
N LEU A 54 -16.01 7.50 5.36
CA LEU A 54 -15.23 6.30 5.70
C LEU A 54 -15.52 5.12 4.77
N THR A 55 -15.93 5.39 3.53
CA THR A 55 -16.08 4.36 2.50
C THR A 55 -14.75 3.69 2.23
N SER A 56 -14.73 2.34 2.27
CA SER A 56 -13.52 1.51 2.25
C SER A 56 -13.72 0.19 1.51
N PHE A 57 -12.63 -0.51 1.32
CA PHE A 57 -12.59 -1.93 1.03
C PHE A 57 -12.14 -2.69 2.27
N ASP A 58 -13.01 -3.54 2.81
CA ASP A 58 -12.76 -4.43 3.94
C ASP A 58 -12.13 -5.74 3.45
N PHE A 59 -10.91 -6.00 3.91
CA PHE A 59 -10.13 -7.21 3.71
C PHE A 59 -10.38 -8.15 4.87
N THR A 60 -11.06 -9.25 4.61
CA THR A 60 -11.62 -10.13 5.65
C THR A 60 -10.58 -10.98 6.40
N GLY A 61 -9.29 -10.90 6.05
CA GLY A 61 -8.26 -11.76 6.62
C GLY A 61 -8.40 -13.25 6.27
N THR A 62 -9.33 -13.63 5.39
CA THR A 62 -9.58 -15.02 4.99
C THR A 62 -9.15 -15.28 3.55
N ASN A 63 -8.56 -16.46 3.29
CA ASN A 63 -8.01 -16.81 1.98
C ASN A 63 -9.10 -17.13 0.93
N PRO A 64 -9.07 -16.52 -0.28
CA PRO A 64 -8.24 -15.38 -0.67
C PRO A 64 -8.81 -14.06 -0.15
N SER A 65 -7.96 -13.10 0.23
CA SER A 65 -8.38 -11.73 0.53
C SER A 65 -7.35 -10.77 -0.04
N ARG A 66 -7.63 -10.21 -1.22
CA ARG A 66 -6.68 -9.35 -1.92
C ARG A 66 -7.33 -8.42 -2.94
N CYS A 67 -6.63 -7.33 -3.20
CA CYS A 67 -6.78 -6.47 -4.35
C CYS A 67 -5.49 -6.54 -5.18
N GLU A 68 -5.58 -6.87 -6.47
CA GLU A 68 -4.44 -7.12 -7.35
C GLU A 68 -4.47 -6.21 -8.59
N TRP A 69 -3.37 -5.51 -8.86
CA TRP A 69 -3.14 -4.69 -10.07
C TRP A 69 -2.04 -5.33 -10.93
N ASN A 70 -2.39 -6.19 -11.87
CA ASN A 70 -1.41 -6.90 -12.71
C ASN A 70 -0.67 -5.98 -13.68
N ASN A 71 -1.35 -4.97 -14.20
CA ASN A 71 -0.82 -4.05 -15.21
C ASN A 71 -0.07 -2.85 -14.62
N LEU A 72 -0.05 -2.69 -13.30
CA LEU A 72 0.73 -1.64 -12.61
C LEU A 72 2.21 -2.00 -12.51
N GLY A 73 2.55 -3.29 -12.47
CA GLY A 73 3.90 -3.78 -12.24
C GLY A 73 4.95 -3.22 -13.21
N SER A 74 4.66 -3.18 -14.52
CA SER A 74 5.58 -2.64 -15.53
C SER A 74 5.85 -1.14 -15.33
N THR A 75 4.85 -0.38 -14.91
CA THR A 75 5.02 1.04 -14.58
C THR A 75 5.95 1.21 -13.38
N LEU A 76 5.77 0.42 -12.34
CA LEU A 76 6.61 0.49 -11.13
C LEU A 76 8.04 -0.04 -11.37
N GLN A 77 8.20 -1.04 -12.24
CA GLN A 77 9.51 -1.57 -12.61
C GLN A 77 10.40 -0.53 -13.27
N ALA A 78 9.81 0.41 -14.00
CA ALA A 78 10.54 1.47 -14.69
C ALA A 78 10.98 2.62 -13.74
N GLN A 79 10.47 2.66 -12.51
CA GLN A 79 10.76 3.73 -11.55
C GLN A 79 11.91 3.32 -10.63
N SER A 80 12.95 4.15 -10.54
CA SER A 80 14.07 3.98 -9.60
C SER A 80 13.89 4.74 -8.28
N THR A 81 12.97 5.70 -8.27
CA THR A 81 12.64 6.53 -7.11
C THR A 81 11.13 6.65 -7.00
N GLY A 82 10.64 6.99 -5.83
CA GLY A 82 9.21 7.27 -5.67
C GLY A 82 8.78 7.40 -4.21
N THR A 83 7.48 7.59 -4.07
CA THR A 83 6.77 7.66 -2.80
C THR A 83 5.46 6.91 -2.94
N PHE A 84 5.07 6.15 -1.94
CA PHE A 84 3.72 5.59 -1.82
C PHE A 84 3.02 6.15 -0.57
N SER A 85 1.69 6.18 -0.59
CA SER A 85 0.87 6.54 0.57
C SER A 85 -0.40 5.73 0.60
N LEU A 86 -0.76 5.18 1.78
CA LEU A 86 -1.97 4.42 2.00
C LEU A 86 -2.71 4.98 3.23
N TRP A 87 -4.05 5.03 3.12
CA TRP A 87 -4.94 5.24 4.26
C TRP A 87 -5.64 3.93 4.56
N PHE A 88 -5.51 3.46 5.79
CA PHE A 88 -6.00 2.14 6.20
C PHE A 88 -6.36 2.10 7.69
N GLN A 89 -7.09 1.07 8.06
CA GLN A 89 -7.29 0.59 9.42
C GLN A 89 -6.98 -0.90 9.42
N TYR A 90 -6.39 -1.45 10.47
CA TYR A 90 -6.28 -2.89 10.60
C TYR A 90 -7.05 -3.37 11.84
N ASP A 91 -7.62 -4.59 11.74
CA ASP A 91 -8.59 -5.08 12.72
C ASP A 91 -8.05 -6.26 13.54
N SER A 92 -7.00 -6.93 13.06
CA SER A 92 -6.44 -8.09 13.75
C SER A 92 -4.93 -8.01 13.88
N ALA A 93 -4.43 -8.08 15.12
CA ALA A 93 -3.01 -8.14 15.49
C ALA A 93 -2.49 -9.59 15.62
N SER A 94 -3.25 -10.62 15.23
CA SER A 94 -2.83 -12.01 15.37
C SER A 94 -1.93 -12.46 14.23
N GLY A 95 -0.62 -12.54 14.47
CA GLY A 95 0.39 -12.95 13.47
C GLY A 95 0.75 -11.84 12.48
N ASN A 96 1.79 -12.08 11.69
CA ASN A 96 2.24 -11.15 10.67
C ASN A 96 1.23 -11.07 9.54
N ARG A 97 1.04 -9.88 8.95
CA ARG A 97 0.04 -9.60 7.92
C ARG A 97 0.69 -8.93 6.72
N TYR A 98 0.61 -9.56 5.53
CA TYR A 98 1.07 -8.94 4.30
C TYR A 98 0.11 -7.83 3.87
N PHE A 99 0.56 -6.60 3.96
CA PHE A 99 -0.23 -5.42 3.63
C PHE A 99 -0.03 -5.01 2.17
N LEU A 100 1.10 -4.41 1.81
CA LEU A 100 1.47 -4.06 0.44
C LEU A 100 2.56 -5.00 -0.05
N THR A 101 2.32 -5.70 -1.14
CA THR A 101 3.28 -6.66 -1.72
C THR A 101 3.35 -6.51 -3.22
N MET A 102 4.56 -6.65 -3.78
CA MET A 102 4.77 -6.67 -5.22
C MET A 102 6.05 -7.42 -5.58
N GLY A 103 6.18 -7.82 -6.84
CA GLY A 103 7.34 -8.51 -7.35
C GLY A 103 6.99 -9.64 -8.30
N GLN A 104 7.83 -10.67 -8.39
CA GLN A 104 7.65 -11.80 -9.27
C GLN A 104 6.82 -12.91 -8.61
N LYS A 105 5.68 -13.30 -9.20
CA LYS A 105 4.77 -14.33 -8.66
C LYS A 105 5.49 -15.65 -8.37
N SER A 106 6.33 -16.10 -9.29
CA SER A 106 7.03 -17.38 -9.20
C SER A 106 8.17 -17.42 -8.18
N SER A 107 8.63 -16.28 -7.68
CA SER A 107 9.73 -16.20 -6.70
C SER A 107 9.25 -16.48 -5.29
N ALA A 108 10.18 -16.95 -4.42
CA ALA A 108 9.95 -17.10 -2.98
C ALA A 108 9.64 -15.72 -2.34
N TRP A 109 9.05 -15.75 -1.14
CA TRP A 109 8.65 -14.54 -0.42
C TRP A 109 9.80 -13.55 -0.18
N ASN A 110 11.02 -14.07 -0.07
CA ASN A 110 12.26 -13.33 0.15
C ASN A 110 13.16 -13.25 -1.10
N SER A 111 12.58 -13.31 -2.29
CA SER A 111 13.31 -13.21 -3.56
C SER A 111 12.47 -12.47 -4.59
N ASN A 112 13.04 -11.45 -5.24
CA ASN A 112 12.33 -10.59 -6.21
C ASN A 112 10.98 -10.06 -5.68
N LYS A 113 10.96 -9.60 -4.45
CA LYS A 113 9.79 -9.06 -3.76
C LYS A 113 10.11 -7.73 -3.10
N TYR A 114 9.08 -6.91 -3.03
CA TYR A 114 9.00 -5.78 -2.13
C TYR A 114 7.74 -5.94 -1.31
N HIS A 115 7.82 -5.78 -0.01
CA HIS A 115 6.63 -5.82 0.82
C HIS A 115 6.74 -4.96 2.09
N LEU A 116 5.61 -4.43 2.47
CA LEU A 116 5.34 -3.82 3.75
C LEU A 116 4.32 -4.71 4.46
N SER A 117 4.68 -5.24 5.60
CA SER A 117 3.84 -6.15 6.38
C SER A 117 3.66 -5.61 7.80
N LEU A 118 2.46 -5.79 8.34
CA LEU A 118 2.19 -5.57 9.76
C LEU A 118 2.63 -6.80 10.55
N MET A 119 3.40 -6.58 11.60
CA MET A 119 3.83 -7.62 12.53
C MET A 119 2.76 -7.90 13.59
N ALA A 120 2.90 -9.01 14.30
CA ALA A 120 1.92 -9.44 15.32
C ALA A 120 1.73 -8.47 16.49
N ASP A 121 2.73 -7.66 16.77
CA ASP A 121 2.76 -6.65 17.82
C ASP A 121 2.32 -5.25 17.35
N GLY A 122 2.00 -5.10 16.05
CA GLY A 122 1.60 -3.84 15.44
C GLY A 122 2.74 -3.05 14.81
N ASP A 123 3.96 -3.55 14.87
CA ASP A 123 5.12 -3.00 14.17
C ASP A 123 5.07 -3.30 12.66
N TRP A 124 6.05 -2.76 11.94
CA TRP A 124 6.23 -3.01 10.52
C TRP A 124 7.42 -3.93 10.25
N PHE A 125 7.24 -4.82 9.27
CA PHE A 125 8.32 -5.40 8.49
C PHE A 125 8.35 -4.74 7.13
N TRP A 126 9.48 -4.16 6.76
CA TRP A 126 9.67 -3.49 5.49
C TRP A 126 10.83 -4.11 4.73
N GLY A 127 10.51 -4.94 3.75
CA GLY A 127 11.47 -5.75 3.01
C GLY A 127 11.52 -5.45 1.52
N SER A 128 12.73 -5.53 0.97
CA SER A 128 12.98 -5.46 -0.46
C SER A 128 14.03 -6.47 -0.85
N TYR A 129 13.70 -7.37 -1.77
CA TYR A 129 14.54 -8.48 -2.21
C TYR A 129 14.68 -8.46 -3.73
N GLY A 130 15.92 -8.61 -4.23
CA GLY A 130 16.21 -8.59 -5.67
C GLY A 130 17.70 -8.44 -5.93
N ALA A 131 18.11 -7.33 -6.52
CA ALA A 131 19.52 -7.02 -6.75
C ALA A 131 20.32 -6.91 -5.44
N ALA A 132 19.67 -6.47 -4.37
CA ALA A 132 20.17 -6.51 -3.00
C ALA A 132 18.99 -6.78 -2.06
N SER A 133 19.22 -7.54 -0.99
CA SER A 133 18.22 -7.76 0.04
C SER A 133 18.32 -6.69 1.12
N ARG A 134 17.17 -6.18 1.51
CA ARG A 134 16.98 -5.21 2.59
C ARG A 134 15.85 -5.68 3.47
N GLU A 135 16.12 -5.84 4.74
CA GLU A 135 15.14 -6.24 5.75
C GLU A 135 15.18 -5.26 6.92
N ASN A 136 14.05 -4.66 7.19
CA ASN A 136 13.85 -3.81 8.35
C ASN A 136 12.69 -4.42 9.15
N THR A 137 13.00 -4.94 10.33
CA THR A 137 12.04 -5.59 11.22
C THR A 137 11.80 -4.73 12.45
N ASN A 138 10.60 -4.80 12.99
CA ASN A 138 10.19 -4.05 14.19
C ASN A 138 10.47 -2.55 14.02
N VAL A 139 10.01 -2.00 12.89
CA VAL A 139 10.29 -0.61 12.53
C VAL A 139 9.07 0.28 12.76
N GLY A 140 9.33 1.51 13.15
CA GLY A 140 8.32 2.53 13.34
C GLY A 140 7.50 2.37 14.62
N THR A 141 6.42 3.13 14.68
CA THR A 141 5.50 3.14 15.81
C THR A 141 4.59 1.92 15.81
N VAL A 142 4.41 1.27 16.95
CA VAL A 142 3.44 0.20 17.17
C VAL A 142 2.02 0.74 16.99
N LEU A 143 1.25 0.13 16.09
CA LEU A 143 -0.11 0.56 15.77
C LEU A 143 -1.15 -0.15 16.65
N SER A 144 -2.28 0.50 16.84
CA SER A 144 -3.44 -0.06 17.53
C SER A 144 -4.52 -0.50 16.53
N THR A 145 -5.14 -1.65 16.76
CA THR A 145 -6.29 -2.13 15.96
C THR A 145 -7.47 -1.15 16.04
N GLY A 146 -8.28 -1.10 14.98
CA GLY A 146 -9.45 -0.22 14.92
C GLY A 146 -9.15 1.27 14.79
N THR A 147 -7.88 1.65 14.61
CA THR A 147 -7.47 3.04 14.42
C THR A 147 -7.09 3.28 12.95
N ILE A 148 -7.54 4.41 12.41
CA ILE A 148 -7.21 4.80 11.03
C ILE A 148 -5.85 5.49 11.00
N TYR A 149 -5.00 5.06 10.09
CA TYR A 149 -3.65 5.57 9.88
C TYR A 149 -3.42 5.97 8.43
N ASN A 150 -2.50 6.91 8.24
CA ASN A 150 -1.82 7.13 6.98
C ASN A 150 -0.36 6.67 7.10
N ILE A 151 0.03 5.69 6.28
CA ILE A 151 1.43 5.29 6.12
C ILE A 151 1.94 5.78 4.78
N CYS A 152 3.12 6.39 4.77
CA CYS A 152 3.79 6.85 3.56
C CYS A 152 5.24 6.38 3.61
N GLY A 153 5.72 5.76 2.53
CA GLY A 153 7.11 5.32 2.39
C GLY A 153 7.72 5.85 1.11
N ASN A 154 9.02 6.11 1.12
CA ASN A 154 9.73 6.58 -0.05
C ASN A 154 11.03 5.81 -0.33
N SER A 155 11.58 6.03 -1.53
CA SER A 155 12.79 5.36 -2.00
C SER A 155 14.06 5.74 -1.23
N ASP A 156 14.04 6.82 -0.43
CA ASP A 156 15.15 7.16 0.48
C ASP A 156 15.18 6.29 1.76
N GLY A 157 14.29 5.28 1.85
CA GLY A 157 14.19 4.42 3.01
C GLY A 157 13.49 5.06 4.20
N LYS A 158 12.61 6.04 3.97
CA LYS A 158 11.89 6.72 5.05
C LYS A 158 10.42 6.28 5.10
N LEU A 159 9.94 5.97 6.29
CA LEU A 159 8.52 5.79 6.60
C LEU A 159 7.99 6.98 7.40
N TYR A 160 6.79 7.39 7.06
CA TYR A 160 6.05 8.45 7.73
C TYR A 160 4.72 7.89 8.21
N LEU A 161 4.38 8.17 9.45
CA LEU A 161 3.09 7.84 10.03
C LEU A 161 2.32 9.13 10.31
N ASN A 162 1.10 9.23 9.79
CA ASN A 162 0.24 10.41 9.95
C ASN A 162 0.96 11.72 9.62
N GLY A 163 1.71 11.69 8.49
CA GLY A 163 2.44 12.84 7.97
C GLY A 163 3.71 13.23 8.72
N ASN A 164 4.15 12.46 9.71
CA ASN A 164 5.39 12.71 10.46
C ASN A 164 6.38 11.59 10.20
N LEU A 165 7.68 11.92 10.14
CA LEU A 165 8.74 10.91 10.00
C LEU A 165 8.70 9.97 11.21
N ASP A 166 8.57 8.67 10.94
CA ASP A 166 8.43 7.63 11.95
C ASP A 166 9.65 6.70 11.98
N TYR A 167 10.22 6.40 10.80
CA TYR A 167 11.39 5.53 10.69
C TYR A 167 12.29 5.93 9.52
N THR A 168 13.59 5.67 9.65
CA THR A 168 14.58 5.78 8.57
C THR A 168 15.40 4.50 8.51
N ALA A 169 15.34 3.79 7.38
CA ALA A 169 16.17 2.63 7.10
C ALA A 169 17.64 3.02 6.90
N GLY A 170 18.55 2.05 7.10
CA GLY A 170 19.97 2.27 6.88
C GLY A 170 20.36 2.48 5.41
N ASP A 171 19.52 2.03 4.48
CA ASP A 171 19.74 2.08 3.03
C ASP A 171 18.50 2.58 2.28
N ALA A 172 18.73 3.22 1.14
CA ALA A 172 17.69 3.55 0.18
C ALA A 172 17.28 2.30 -0.61
N PHE A 173 15.97 2.10 -0.87
CA PHE A 173 15.46 1.02 -1.69
C PHE A 173 14.07 1.34 -2.26
N TRP A 174 13.76 0.77 -3.41
CA TRP A 174 12.49 0.99 -4.09
C TRP A 174 11.96 -0.27 -4.75
N PHE A 175 10.79 -0.20 -5.34
CA PHE A 175 10.07 -1.32 -5.96
C PHE A 175 10.88 -2.04 -7.03
N ASN A 176 11.65 -1.31 -7.84
CA ASN A 176 12.49 -1.87 -8.92
C ASN A 176 13.67 -2.71 -8.41
N ASN A 177 13.96 -2.73 -7.10
CA ASN A 177 14.90 -3.68 -6.53
C ASN A 177 14.41 -5.13 -6.71
N ALA A 178 13.09 -5.35 -6.72
CA ALA A 178 12.49 -6.56 -7.29
C ALA A 178 12.67 -6.52 -8.81
N GLN A 179 13.54 -7.37 -9.36
CA GLN A 179 13.96 -7.34 -10.77
C GLN A 179 12.84 -7.61 -11.78
N THR A 180 11.72 -8.16 -11.32
CA THR A 180 10.50 -8.36 -12.09
C THR A 180 9.31 -8.05 -11.20
N ILE A 181 8.41 -7.19 -11.68
CA ILE A 181 7.14 -6.89 -11.00
C ILE A 181 6.00 -7.30 -11.92
N ASP A 182 5.49 -8.51 -11.75
CA ASP A 182 4.33 -9.04 -12.48
C ASP A 182 3.03 -9.03 -11.66
N HIS A 183 3.09 -8.55 -10.41
CA HIS A 183 1.93 -8.31 -9.55
C HIS A 183 2.18 -7.17 -8.56
N VAL A 184 1.10 -6.49 -8.22
CA VAL A 184 1.01 -5.52 -7.11
C VAL A 184 -0.24 -5.86 -6.32
N HIS A 185 -0.10 -6.20 -5.04
CA HIS A 185 -1.19 -6.61 -4.15
C HIS A 185 -1.30 -5.75 -2.91
N ILE A 186 -2.53 -5.58 -2.45
CA ILE A 186 -2.86 -5.35 -1.05
C ILE A 186 -3.51 -6.62 -0.51
N GLY A 187 -3.12 -7.02 0.69
CA GLY A 187 -3.80 -8.07 1.47
C GLY A 187 -3.17 -9.45 1.43
N GLN A 188 -2.43 -9.81 0.39
CA GLN A 188 -1.88 -11.15 0.22
C GLN A 188 -0.55 -11.15 -0.56
N LEU A 189 0.27 -12.17 -0.38
CA LEU A 189 1.56 -12.34 -1.06
C LEU A 189 1.55 -13.61 -1.94
N TYR A 190 2.23 -13.55 -3.09
CA TYR A 190 2.68 -14.75 -3.81
C TYR A 190 3.99 -15.27 -3.23
N ASN A 191 4.07 -16.61 -3.02
CA ASN A 191 5.27 -17.32 -2.63
C ASN A 191 5.45 -18.52 -3.55
N SER A 192 6.51 -18.53 -4.35
CA SER A 192 6.84 -19.62 -5.27
C SER A 192 5.67 -20.05 -6.18
N GLY A 193 4.99 -19.08 -6.76
CA GLY A 193 3.85 -19.29 -7.68
C GLY A 193 2.51 -19.56 -7.00
N THR A 194 2.47 -19.65 -5.69
CA THR A 194 1.25 -19.92 -4.91
C THR A 194 0.89 -18.73 -4.03
N LEU A 195 -0.38 -18.38 -3.93
CA LEU A 195 -0.86 -17.38 -2.97
C LEU A 195 -0.69 -17.90 -1.54
N TYR A 196 -0.11 -17.09 -0.69
CA TYR A 196 0.00 -17.42 0.74
C TYR A 196 -1.41 -17.51 1.34
N SER A 197 -1.71 -18.63 1.99
CA SER A 197 -3.04 -18.91 2.58
C SER A 197 -3.18 -18.44 4.02
N SER A 198 -2.10 -17.93 4.60
CA SER A 198 -2.03 -17.39 5.96
C SER A 198 -1.39 -16.00 5.94
N GLN A 199 -1.38 -15.31 7.07
CA GLN A 199 -0.78 -13.98 7.19
C GLN A 199 -1.42 -12.92 6.25
N LEU A 200 -2.72 -13.01 6.06
CA LEU A 200 -3.49 -12.11 5.22
C LEU A 200 -3.80 -10.83 5.99
N PHE A 201 -3.79 -9.69 5.30
CA PHE A 201 -4.25 -8.44 5.87
C PHE A 201 -5.74 -8.55 6.24
N ASP A 202 -6.10 -8.03 7.40
CA ASP A 202 -7.44 -7.99 7.96
C ASP A 202 -7.70 -6.54 8.39
N GLY A 203 -8.63 -5.87 7.70
CA GLY A 203 -8.92 -4.47 7.93
C GLY A 203 -9.36 -3.70 6.68
N ASP A 204 -9.47 -2.40 6.81
CA ASP A 204 -9.99 -1.49 5.79
C ASP A 204 -8.89 -0.77 5.02
N LEU A 205 -9.03 -0.66 3.70
CA LEU A 205 -8.25 0.21 2.85
C LEU A 205 -9.15 1.31 2.25
N TYR A 206 -8.78 2.55 2.46
CA TYR A 206 -9.53 3.72 1.99
C TYR A 206 -8.97 4.30 0.70
N SER A 207 -7.64 4.42 0.60
CA SER A 207 -6.97 4.94 -0.59
C SER A 207 -5.51 4.50 -0.67
N PHE A 208 -4.98 4.48 -1.91
CA PHE A 208 -3.60 4.16 -2.20
C PHE A 208 -3.09 5.04 -3.34
N CYS A 209 -1.94 5.70 -3.14
CA CYS A 209 -1.30 6.59 -4.10
C CYS A 209 0.17 6.23 -4.27
N ILE A 210 0.71 6.45 -5.50
CA ILE A 210 2.13 6.30 -5.82
C ILE A 210 2.58 7.48 -6.67
N TRP A 211 3.72 8.07 -6.31
CA TRP A 211 4.44 9.10 -7.08
C TRP A 211 5.74 8.51 -7.63
N ASP A 212 6.18 8.99 -8.79
CA ASP A 212 7.44 8.62 -9.44
C ASP A 212 8.66 9.39 -8.91
N ARG A 213 8.47 10.17 -7.86
CA ARG A 213 9.51 10.96 -7.18
C ARG A 213 9.43 10.84 -5.67
N VAL A 214 10.53 11.16 -5.02
CA VAL A 214 10.56 11.34 -3.57
C VAL A 214 9.81 12.64 -3.23
N LEU A 215 8.72 12.52 -2.48
CA LEU A 215 8.06 13.67 -1.88
C LEU A 215 8.87 14.20 -0.69
N THR A 216 8.95 15.50 -0.56
CA THR A 216 9.51 16.15 0.61
C THR A 216 8.66 15.88 1.86
N ALA A 217 9.25 15.96 3.05
CA ALA A 217 8.51 15.84 4.30
C ALA A 217 7.35 16.85 4.40
N GLN A 218 7.52 18.04 3.82
CA GLN A 218 6.48 19.06 3.77
C GLN A 218 5.31 18.65 2.87
N GLU A 219 5.56 18.09 1.69
CA GLU A 219 4.52 17.57 0.78
C GLU A 219 3.78 16.39 1.40
N ILE A 220 4.50 15.47 2.07
CA ILE A 220 3.88 14.34 2.79
C ILE A 220 2.96 14.86 3.89
N LYS A 221 3.43 15.82 4.67
CA LYS A 221 2.62 16.46 5.72
C LYS A 221 1.40 17.17 5.14
N GLN A 222 1.59 17.92 4.04
CA GLN A 222 0.51 18.60 3.33
C GLN A 222 -0.54 17.61 2.81
N ASN A 223 -0.14 16.49 2.21
CA ASN A 223 -1.04 15.45 1.73
C ASN A 223 -1.84 14.81 2.87
N PHE A 224 -1.20 14.57 4.01
CA PHE A 224 -1.87 14.10 5.22
C PHE A 224 -2.92 15.12 5.71
N GLU A 225 -2.54 16.38 5.88
CA GLU A 225 -3.45 17.45 6.35
C GLU A 225 -4.62 17.68 5.39
N ALA A 226 -4.41 17.53 4.07
CA ALA A 226 -5.47 17.64 3.07
C ALA A 226 -6.55 16.55 3.17
N GLN A 227 -6.24 15.43 3.81
CA GLN A 227 -7.13 14.26 3.87
C GLN A 227 -7.61 13.92 5.28
N ARG A 228 -6.84 14.25 6.35
CA ARG A 228 -7.10 13.77 7.70
C ARG A 228 -8.48 14.10 8.24
N THR A 229 -9.06 15.23 7.87
CA THR A 229 -10.43 15.63 8.29
C THR A 229 -11.52 14.66 7.78
N ARG A 230 -11.26 13.94 6.69
CA ARG A 230 -12.13 12.86 6.21
C ARG A 230 -12.19 11.72 7.22
N PHE A 231 -11.07 11.42 7.84
CA PHE A 231 -10.87 10.26 8.70
C PHE A 231 -11.02 10.57 10.20
N GLY A 232 -11.18 11.84 10.56
CA GLY A 232 -11.35 12.26 11.95
C GLY A 232 -10.09 12.17 12.81
N VAL A 233 -8.90 12.26 12.18
CA VAL A 233 -7.58 12.16 12.83
C VAL A 233 -6.78 13.45 12.68
#